data_6bedb918ff3944ab1ce9aaba527925ce
#
_entry.id   6bedb918ff3944ab1ce9aaba527925ce
#
_cell.length_a   1.000
_cell.length_b   1.000
_cell.length_c   1.000
_cell.angle_alpha   90.00
_cell.angle_beta   90.00
_cell.angle_gamma   90.00
#
_symmetry.space_group_name_H-M   'P 1'
#
loop_
_entity.id
_entity.type
_entity.pdbx_description
1 polymer ?
#
loop_
_entity_poly.entity_id
_entity_poly.type
_entity_poly.pdbx_seq_one_letter_code
_entity_poly.pdbx_strand_id
1 'polypeptide(L)'
;MKILIISLAGIGDTLLATPLIRVLREQLPNAEIDLLVRWTGARDLVAGNPRVNRIHQKELVREGAVVTLKLLRLLRRERYDVSINAHPQGKVQYRMIARLIGARLRLSHCYENYSFLDRLLVNRTIDQDYGIHCIENNFRLLPLMGLREPKELVDCELFFSAEEEQWAEEFIRSRKLSSSIRLGIHVGSGTTKNLMFKRWPVENYIALIKQVLAAYPNMAALLFGGPE
;
A
#
# COMPACT_ATOMS: atom_id res chain seq x y z
N MET A 1 -12.54 14.87 -12.86
CA MET A 1 -11.54 15.16 -11.80
C MET A 1 -10.46 14.07 -11.86
N LYS A 2 -9.20 14.48 -11.77
CA LYS A 2 -8.04 13.59 -11.86
C LYS A 2 -7.29 13.58 -10.54
N ILE A 3 -7.15 12.39 -9.95
CA ILE A 3 -6.61 12.19 -8.60
C ILE A 3 -5.36 11.31 -8.70
N LEU A 4 -4.29 11.71 -8.02
CA LEU A 4 -3.11 10.88 -7.82
C LEU A 4 -2.99 10.50 -6.35
N ILE A 5 -3.03 9.22 -6.05
CA ILE A 5 -2.69 8.70 -4.73
C ILE A 5 -1.19 8.37 -4.72
N ILE A 6 -0.48 8.92 -3.77
CA ILE A 6 0.96 8.74 -3.58
C ILE A 6 1.15 7.77 -2.42
N SER A 7 1.64 6.55 -2.70
CA SER A 7 1.91 5.48 -1.71
C SER A 7 3.33 4.95 -1.90
N LEU A 8 4.31 5.63 -1.30
CA LEU A 8 5.74 5.38 -1.51
C LEU A 8 6.43 4.69 -0.32
N ALA A 9 5.68 4.32 0.72
CA ALA A 9 6.23 3.69 1.92
C ALA A 9 6.51 2.20 1.70
N GLY A 10 5.71 1.30 2.22
CA GLY A 10 5.86 -0.15 2.08
C GLY A 10 4.77 -0.78 1.20
N ILE A 11 4.92 -2.08 0.93
CA ILE A 11 3.90 -2.85 0.21
C ILE A 11 2.63 -2.93 1.05
N GLY A 12 2.76 -3.24 2.36
CA GLY A 12 1.63 -3.26 3.30
C GLY A 12 0.95 -1.91 3.45
N ASP A 13 1.72 -0.80 3.41
CA ASP A 13 1.16 0.55 3.45
C ASP A 13 0.31 0.85 2.20
N THR A 14 0.70 0.27 1.04
CA THR A 14 -0.11 0.37 -0.19
C THR A 14 -1.40 -0.45 -0.08
N LEU A 15 -1.35 -1.63 0.55
CA LEU A 15 -2.56 -2.41 0.85
C LEU A 15 -3.52 -1.62 1.74
N LEU A 16 -3.01 -0.98 2.79
CA LEU A 16 -3.81 -0.14 3.70
C LEU A 16 -4.36 1.15 3.05
N ALA A 17 -3.91 1.49 1.83
CA ALA A 17 -4.49 2.57 1.03
C ALA A 17 -5.61 2.10 0.08
N THR A 18 -5.83 0.79 -0.09
CA THR A 18 -6.89 0.28 -1.01
C THR A 18 -8.30 0.66 -0.55
N PRO A 19 -8.65 0.70 0.76
CA PRO A 19 -9.94 1.21 1.21
C PRO A 19 -10.19 2.67 0.82
N LEU A 20 -9.16 3.52 0.87
CA LEU A 20 -9.26 4.90 0.39
C LEU A 20 -9.59 4.96 -1.10
N ILE A 21 -8.94 4.11 -1.92
CA ILE A 21 -9.21 4.01 -3.37
C ILE A 21 -10.66 3.62 -3.62
N ARG A 22 -11.17 2.62 -2.86
CA ARG A 22 -12.56 2.17 -2.94
C ARG A 22 -13.52 3.32 -2.65
N VAL A 23 -13.37 3.99 -1.51
CA VAL A 23 -14.25 5.10 -1.08
C VAL A 23 -14.20 6.28 -2.05
N LEU A 24 -13.02 6.59 -2.60
CA LEU A 24 -12.90 7.61 -3.65
C LEU A 24 -13.67 7.24 -4.91
N ARG A 25 -13.58 5.98 -5.37
CA ARG A 25 -14.33 5.50 -6.54
C ARG A 25 -15.83 5.51 -6.31
N GLU A 26 -16.29 5.11 -5.12
CA GLU A 26 -17.72 5.09 -4.76
C GLU A 26 -18.30 6.50 -4.74
N GLN A 27 -17.59 7.48 -4.16
CA GLN A 27 -18.07 8.86 -4.09
C GLN A 27 -17.82 9.67 -5.38
N LEU A 28 -16.87 9.25 -6.20
CA LEU A 28 -16.46 9.92 -7.43
C LEU A 28 -16.36 8.91 -8.59
N PRO A 29 -17.46 8.34 -9.05
CA PRO A 29 -17.46 7.24 -10.03
C PRO A 29 -16.78 7.61 -11.37
N ASN A 30 -16.82 8.88 -11.76
CA ASN A 30 -16.24 9.38 -13.00
C ASN A 30 -14.83 10.01 -12.83
N ALA A 31 -14.21 9.90 -11.64
CA ALA A 31 -12.86 10.40 -11.45
C ALA A 31 -11.82 9.49 -12.10
N GLU A 32 -10.77 10.06 -12.66
CA GLU A 32 -9.57 9.32 -13.04
C GLU A 32 -8.67 9.20 -11.79
N ILE A 33 -8.47 7.97 -11.30
CA ILE A 33 -7.69 7.69 -10.09
C ILE A 33 -6.43 6.95 -10.49
N ASP A 34 -5.30 7.62 -10.38
CA ASP A 34 -3.98 7.06 -10.63
C ASP A 34 -3.25 6.82 -9.30
N LEU A 35 -2.35 5.85 -9.27
CA LEU A 35 -1.57 5.50 -8.11
C LEU A 35 -0.07 5.59 -8.41
N LEU A 36 0.69 6.25 -7.54
CA LEU A 36 2.14 6.28 -7.57
C LEU A 36 2.69 5.41 -6.44
N VAL A 37 3.39 4.33 -6.79
CA VAL A 37 4.02 3.39 -5.85
C VAL A 37 5.52 3.31 -6.08
N ARG A 38 6.24 2.91 -5.03
CA ARG A 38 7.69 2.76 -5.09
C ARG A 38 8.13 1.35 -5.51
N TRP A 39 7.54 0.33 -4.89
CA TRP A 39 8.00 -1.04 -4.97
C TRP A 39 7.27 -1.84 -6.04
N THR A 40 7.98 -2.75 -6.72
CA THR A 40 7.35 -3.67 -7.68
C THR A 40 6.23 -4.47 -7.03
N GLY A 41 6.47 -5.05 -5.84
CA GLY A 41 5.42 -5.79 -5.13
C GLY A 41 4.21 -4.93 -4.74
N ALA A 42 4.37 -3.61 -4.53
CA ALA A 42 3.23 -2.71 -4.34
C ALA A 42 2.45 -2.48 -5.63
N ARG A 43 3.15 -2.44 -6.80
CA ARG A 43 2.49 -2.39 -8.12
C ARG A 43 1.70 -3.67 -8.36
N ASP A 44 2.31 -4.82 -8.13
CA ASP A 44 1.71 -6.12 -8.38
C ASP A 44 0.47 -6.35 -7.48
N LEU A 45 0.55 -5.91 -6.23
CA LEU A 45 -0.57 -5.96 -5.27
C LEU A 45 -1.82 -5.21 -5.77
N VAL A 46 -1.66 -4.13 -6.52
CA VAL A 46 -2.79 -3.30 -6.98
C VAL A 46 -3.05 -3.41 -8.48
N ALA A 47 -2.28 -4.23 -9.21
CA ALA A 47 -2.34 -4.32 -10.67
C ALA A 47 -3.73 -4.71 -11.20
N GLY A 48 -4.43 -5.61 -10.50
CA GLY A 48 -5.80 -6.05 -10.85
C GLY A 48 -6.92 -5.16 -10.34
N ASN A 49 -6.62 -4.05 -9.63
CA ASN A 49 -7.66 -3.24 -9.00
C ASN A 49 -8.47 -2.43 -10.04
N PRO A 50 -9.77 -2.76 -10.27
CA PRO A 50 -10.58 -2.09 -11.29
C PRO A 50 -10.92 -0.62 -10.94
N ARG A 51 -10.62 -0.19 -9.72
CA ARG A 51 -10.86 1.19 -9.26
C ARG A 51 -9.72 2.14 -9.59
N VAL A 52 -8.56 1.60 -10.01
CA VAL A 52 -7.36 2.36 -10.39
C VAL A 52 -7.28 2.46 -11.91
N ASN A 53 -7.06 3.65 -12.44
CA ASN A 53 -6.92 3.87 -13.88
C ASN A 53 -5.50 3.58 -14.35
N ARG A 54 -4.49 4.11 -13.65
CA ARG A 54 -3.08 3.89 -13.98
C ARG A 54 -2.22 3.74 -12.74
N ILE A 55 -1.21 2.88 -12.82
CA ILE A 55 -0.24 2.66 -11.77
C ILE A 55 1.13 3.11 -12.29
N HIS A 56 1.72 4.08 -11.61
CA HIS A 56 3.07 4.56 -11.85
C HIS A 56 3.99 3.93 -10.81
N GLN A 57 4.95 3.10 -11.23
CA GLN A 57 5.91 2.47 -10.34
C GLN A 57 7.32 2.96 -10.64
N LYS A 58 8.02 3.45 -9.60
CA LYS A 58 9.42 3.85 -9.68
C LYS A 58 10.13 3.82 -8.32
N GLU A 59 11.32 3.22 -8.31
CA GLU A 59 12.22 3.29 -7.16
C GLU A 59 13.00 4.63 -7.15
N LEU A 60 12.27 5.72 -6.86
CA LEU A 60 12.70 7.11 -7.02
C LEU A 60 14.11 7.44 -6.50
N VAL A 61 14.60 6.73 -5.48
CA VAL A 61 15.92 6.98 -4.89
C VAL A 61 17.01 6.15 -5.57
N ARG A 62 16.69 4.93 -5.98
CA ARG A 62 17.66 3.95 -6.49
C ARG A 62 17.98 4.13 -7.97
N GLU A 63 17.01 4.62 -8.73
CA GLU A 63 17.14 4.81 -10.19
C GLU A 63 17.81 6.15 -10.59
N GLY A 64 18.17 6.98 -9.62
CA GLY A 64 18.87 8.24 -9.83
C GLY A 64 17.98 9.46 -10.09
N ALA A 65 18.57 10.63 -9.91
CA ALA A 65 17.85 11.91 -9.96
C ALA A 65 17.23 12.23 -11.34
N VAL A 66 17.90 11.85 -12.42
CA VAL A 66 17.43 12.13 -13.80
C VAL A 66 16.14 11.37 -14.10
N VAL A 67 16.10 10.08 -13.75
CA VAL A 67 14.93 9.21 -13.96
C VAL A 67 13.76 9.71 -13.10
N THR A 68 14.04 10.03 -11.84
CA THR A 68 13.05 10.63 -10.93
C THR A 68 12.46 11.92 -11.51
N LEU A 69 13.32 12.82 -12.00
CA LEU A 69 12.87 14.10 -12.57
C LEU A 69 12.04 13.92 -13.84
N LYS A 70 12.41 12.94 -14.70
CA LYS A 70 11.62 12.60 -15.90
C LYS A 70 10.21 12.14 -15.51
N LEU A 71 10.09 11.24 -14.52
CA LEU A 71 8.78 10.80 -14.03
C LEU A 71 7.97 11.96 -13.45
N LEU A 72 8.57 12.79 -12.59
CA LEU A 72 7.86 13.93 -11.99
C LEU A 72 7.38 14.92 -13.04
N ARG A 73 8.16 15.16 -14.11
CA ARG A 73 7.73 15.98 -15.25
C ARG A 73 6.58 15.33 -16.02
N LEU A 74 6.59 14.00 -16.20
CA LEU A 74 5.50 13.27 -16.81
C LEU A 74 4.22 13.46 -15.97
N LEU A 75 4.28 13.15 -14.67
CA LEU A 75 3.14 13.28 -13.76
C LEU A 75 2.62 14.73 -13.68
N ARG A 76 3.50 15.73 -13.75
CA ARG A 76 3.12 17.13 -13.79
C ARG A 76 2.32 17.48 -15.06
N ARG A 77 2.64 16.88 -16.20
CA ARG A 77 1.91 17.10 -17.46
C ARG A 77 0.52 16.49 -17.43
N GLU A 78 0.27 15.52 -16.56
CA GLU A 78 -1.04 14.90 -16.35
C GLU A 78 -2.05 15.86 -15.71
N ARG A 79 -1.60 16.98 -15.10
CA ARG A 79 -2.42 18.04 -14.52
C ARG A 79 -3.45 17.53 -13.51
N TYR A 80 -3.00 16.78 -12.54
CA TYR A 80 -3.87 16.29 -11.47
C TYR A 80 -4.56 17.44 -10.73
N ASP A 81 -5.85 17.27 -10.48
CA ASP A 81 -6.62 18.19 -9.63
C ASP A 81 -6.24 18.00 -8.15
N VAL A 82 -6.07 16.75 -7.75
CA VAL A 82 -5.78 16.35 -6.37
C VAL A 82 -4.62 15.37 -6.33
N SER A 83 -3.70 15.55 -5.37
CA SER A 83 -2.76 14.51 -4.95
C SER A 83 -2.95 14.21 -3.47
N ILE A 84 -2.97 12.94 -3.11
CA ILE A 84 -3.18 12.45 -1.75
C ILE A 84 -1.94 11.67 -1.33
N ASN A 85 -1.21 12.17 -0.33
CA ASN A 85 -0.16 11.39 0.33
C ASN A 85 -0.80 10.41 1.31
N ALA A 86 -0.94 9.14 0.90
CA ALA A 86 -1.53 8.11 1.74
C ALA A 86 -0.64 7.84 2.97
N HIS A 87 -1.24 7.70 4.15
CA HIS A 87 -0.54 7.35 5.38
C HIS A 87 0.03 5.91 5.31
N PRO A 88 1.23 5.62 5.88
CA PRO A 88 2.14 6.54 6.57
C PRO A 88 3.21 7.14 5.63
N GLN A 89 3.28 8.43 5.49
CA GLN A 89 4.30 9.11 4.68
C GLN A 89 4.89 10.34 5.36
N GLY A 90 5.49 10.16 6.56
CA GLY A 90 6.01 11.24 7.39
C GLY A 90 7.26 11.95 6.87
N LYS A 91 7.98 11.41 5.88
CA LYS A 91 9.20 12.05 5.38
C LYS A 91 8.90 13.25 4.48
N VAL A 92 9.69 14.34 4.64
CA VAL A 92 9.56 15.55 3.83
C VAL A 92 9.65 15.30 2.33
N GLN A 93 10.44 14.33 1.90
CA GLN A 93 10.60 13.96 0.49
C GLN A 93 9.26 13.61 -0.19
N TYR A 94 8.32 13.00 0.52
CA TYR A 94 7.01 12.66 -0.04
C TYR A 94 6.17 13.92 -0.31
N ARG A 95 6.27 14.92 0.57
CA ARG A 95 5.63 16.22 0.38
C ARG A 95 6.29 17.00 -0.77
N MET A 96 7.63 16.91 -0.89
CA MET A 96 8.36 17.49 -2.05
C MET A 96 7.90 16.87 -3.37
N ILE A 97 7.72 15.55 -3.44
CA ILE A 97 7.22 14.85 -4.62
C ILE A 97 5.83 15.40 -4.98
N ALA A 98 4.91 15.51 -4.02
CA ALA A 98 3.57 16.07 -4.26
C ALA A 98 3.65 17.52 -4.82
N ARG A 99 4.56 18.34 -4.29
CA ARG A 99 4.80 19.72 -4.79
C ARG A 99 5.33 19.74 -6.21
N LEU A 100 6.27 18.87 -6.56
CA LEU A 100 6.88 18.80 -7.89
C LEU A 100 5.90 18.28 -8.95
N ILE A 101 5.03 17.34 -8.59
CA ILE A 101 3.91 16.89 -9.43
C ILE A 101 2.94 18.04 -9.66
N GLY A 102 2.69 18.88 -8.65
CA GLY A 102 2.02 20.15 -8.79
C GLY A 102 0.50 20.04 -8.95
N ALA A 103 -0.15 19.05 -8.34
CA ALA A 103 -1.60 19.00 -8.23
C ALA A 103 -2.15 20.26 -7.55
N ARG A 104 -3.36 20.67 -7.93
CA ARG A 104 -4.00 21.89 -7.40
C ARG A 104 -4.27 21.77 -5.91
N LEU A 105 -4.83 20.64 -5.46
CA LEU A 105 -4.94 20.26 -4.06
C LEU A 105 -3.90 19.18 -3.75
N ARG A 106 -3.13 19.39 -2.68
CA ARG A 106 -2.09 18.46 -2.23
C ARG A 106 -2.35 18.13 -0.78
N LEU A 107 -2.94 16.94 -0.55
CA LEU A 107 -3.39 16.48 0.76
C LEU A 107 -2.30 15.68 1.45
N SER A 108 -2.11 15.90 2.74
CA SER A 108 -1.16 15.15 3.57
C SER A 108 -1.54 15.24 5.05
N HIS A 109 -1.00 14.31 5.84
CA HIS A 109 -1.00 14.47 7.29
C HIS A 109 0.16 15.38 7.73
N CYS A 110 -0.10 16.13 8.81
CA CYS A 110 0.95 16.74 9.62
C CYS A 110 1.54 15.67 10.53
N TYR A 111 2.81 15.40 10.36
CA TYR A 111 3.59 14.52 11.23
C TYR A 111 4.44 15.36 12.19
N GLU A 112 5.05 14.75 13.19
CA GLU A 112 5.90 15.45 14.19
C GLU A 112 7.00 16.32 13.56
N ASN A 113 7.51 15.92 12.40
CA ASN A 113 8.51 16.67 11.64
C ASN A 113 7.92 17.70 10.68
N TYR A 114 6.64 18.03 10.77
CA TYR A 114 6.00 19.04 9.93
C TYR A 114 6.46 20.44 10.37
N SER A 115 6.95 21.21 9.42
CA SER A 115 7.44 22.56 9.63
C SER A 115 6.59 23.60 8.86
N PHE A 116 6.80 24.87 9.17
CA PHE A 116 6.16 25.96 8.42
C PHE A 116 6.43 25.90 6.90
N LEU A 117 7.62 25.45 6.51
CA LEU A 117 7.99 25.30 5.10
C LEU A 117 7.19 24.22 4.38
N ASP A 118 6.68 23.24 5.10
CA ASP A 118 5.86 22.18 4.52
C ASP A 118 4.53 22.70 3.94
N ARG A 119 4.05 23.88 4.40
CA ARG A 119 2.89 24.59 3.82
C ARG A 119 3.10 24.98 2.36
N LEU A 120 4.35 25.14 1.94
CA LEU A 120 4.68 25.37 0.52
C LEU A 120 4.61 24.09 -0.31
N LEU A 121 4.80 22.93 0.33
CA LEU A 121 4.84 21.62 -0.31
C LEU A 121 3.45 21.01 -0.46
N VAL A 122 2.64 21.10 0.59
CA VAL A 122 1.24 20.63 0.63
C VAL A 122 0.33 21.75 1.12
N ASN A 123 -0.89 21.82 0.62
CA ASN A 123 -1.77 22.97 0.87
C ASN A 123 -3.09 22.61 1.57
N ARG A 124 -3.30 21.37 1.90
CA ARG A 124 -4.40 20.89 2.76
C ARG A 124 -3.85 19.79 3.64
N THR A 125 -3.94 19.99 4.93
CA THR A 125 -3.39 19.04 5.91
C THR A 125 -4.34 18.80 7.06
N ILE A 126 -4.20 17.63 7.69
CA ILE A 126 -4.81 17.25 8.95
C ILE A 126 -3.75 16.62 9.84
N ASP A 127 -3.87 16.78 11.15
CA ASP A 127 -2.91 16.18 12.08
C ASP A 127 -3.01 14.66 12.05
N GLN A 128 -1.84 14.00 12.08
CA GLN A 128 -1.74 12.57 12.27
C GLN A 128 -2.31 12.18 13.62
N ASP A 129 -3.15 11.15 13.66
CA ASP A 129 -3.64 10.54 14.89
C ASP A 129 -3.03 9.14 15.06
N TYR A 130 -2.22 8.97 16.10
CA TYR A 130 -1.57 7.69 16.39
C TYR A 130 -2.49 6.73 17.18
N GLY A 131 -3.64 7.20 17.65
CA GLY A 131 -4.62 6.42 18.40
C GLY A 131 -5.59 5.62 17.54
N ILE A 132 -5.60 5.86 16.22
CA ILE A 132 -6.51 5.20 15.29
C ILE A 132 -5.77 4.38 14.22
N HIS A 133 -6.49 3.53 13.53
CA HIS A 133 -5.92 2.68 12.49
C HIS A 133 -5.44 3.50 11.27
N CYS A 134 -4.44 2.98 10.54
CA CYS A 134 -3.90 3.64 9.33
C CYS A 134 -4.95 3.89 8.25
N ILE A 135 -5.93 3.00 8.10
CA ILE A 135 -7.04 3.15 7.16
C ILE A 135 -7.90 4.35 7.54
N GLU A 136 -8.23 4.51 8.82
CA GLU A 136 -9.03 5.63 9.34
C GLU A 136 -8.28 6.95 9.14
N ASN A 137 -6.96 6.98 9.40
CA ASN A 137 -6.14 8.14 9.07
C ASN A 137 -6.25 8.52 7.59
N ASN A 138 -6.22 7.54 6.68
CA ASN A 138 -6.40 7.82 5.27
C ASN A 138 -7.78 8.41 4.96
N PHE A 139 -8.85 7.96 5.63
CA PHE A 139 -10.20 8.50 5.43
C PHE A 139 -10.34 9.94 5.90
N ARG A 140 -9.63 10.35 6.96
CA ARG A 140 -9.63 11.72 7.46
C ARG A 140 -9.10 12.75 6.43
N LEU A 141 -8.46 12.31 5.34
CA LEU A 141 -8.09 13.18 4.23
C LEU A 141 -9.28 13.53 3.31
N LEU A 142 -10.35 12.74 3.30
CA LEU A 142 -11.51 12.92 2.41
C LEU A 142 -12.24 14.25 2.62
N PRO A 143 -12.54 14.71 3.84
CA PRO A 143 -13.17 16.02 4.08
C PRO A 143 -12.38 17.21 3.55
N LEU A 144 -11.05 17.10 3.44
CA LEU A 144 -10.20 18.14 2.89
C LEU A 144 -10.46 18.42 1.40
N MET A 145 -11.16 17.52 0.72
CA MET A 145 -11.61 17.68 -0.67
C MET A 145 -13.15 17.65 -0.81
N GLY A 146 -13.88 17.80 0.29
CA GLY A 146 -15.34 17.88 0.31
C GLY A 146 -16.07 16.53 0.25
N LEU A 147 -15.39 15.43 0.50
CA LEU A 147 -15.97 14.08 0.54
C LEU A 147 -16.28 13.65 1.99
N ARG A 148 -17.08 12.62 2.14
CA ARG A 148 -17.48 12.09 3.45
C ARG A 148 -16.56 10.96 3.88
N GLU A 149 -16.23 10.94 5.17
CA GLU A 149 -15.60 9.78 5.78
C GLU A 149 -16.62 8.61 5.86
N PRO A 150 -16.18 7.37 5.61
CA PRO A 150 -17.04 6.20 5.87
C PRO A 150 -17.37 6.12 7.38
N LYS A 151 -18.55 5.63 7.70
CA LYS A 151 -18.96 5.42 9.10
C LYS A 151 -18.31 4.18 9.73
N GLU A 152 -17.96 3.23 8.90
CA GLU A 152 -17.38 1.94 9.31
C GLU A 152 -16.02 1.76 8.64
N LEU A 153 -15.18 0.93 9.25
CA LEU A 153 -13.89 0.56 8.67
C LEU A 153 -14.15 -0.27 7.41
N VAL A 154 -13.54 0.16 6.31
CA VAL A 154 -13.61 -0.55 5.03
C VAL A 154 -12.43 -1.49 4.90
N ASP A 155 -12.67 -2.74 4.55
CA ASP A 155 -11.64 -3.76 4.40
C ASP A 155 -10.71 -3.47 3.22
N CYS A 156 -9.47 -3.94 3.35
CA CYS A 156 -8.52 -3.98 2.26
C CYS A 156 -8.99 -4.93 1.16
N GLU A 157 -8.68 -4.59 -0.09
CA GLU A 157 -9.07 -5.40 -1.24
C GLU A 157 -7.85 -5.82 -2.04
N LEU A 158 -7.88 -7.08 -2.48
CA LEU A 158 -6.96 -7.65 -3.46
C LEU A 158 -7.77 -8.20 -4.63
N PHE A 159 -7.22 -8.07 -5.82
CA PHE A 159 -7.83 -8.56 -7.06
C PHE A 159 -6.83 -9.46 -7.75
N PHE A 160 -7.21 -10.70 -7.95
CA PHE A 160 -6.39 -11.69 -8.64
C PHE A 160 -6.82 -11.84 -10.09
N SER A 161 -5.88 -12.11 -10.96
CA SER A 161 -6.18 -12.49 -12.33
C SER A 161 -6.71 -13.93 -12.38
N ALA A 162 -7.40 -14.29 -13.47
CA ALA A 162 -7.85 -15.65 -13.66
C ALA A 162 -6.69 -16.67 -13.69
N GLU A 163 -5.52 -16.26 -14.19
CA GLU A 163 -4.32 -17.07 -14.21
C GLU A 163 -3.76 -17.33 -12.81
N GLU A 164 -3.80 -16.29 -11.93
CA GLU A 164 -3.36 -16.42 -10.54
C GLU A 164 -4.30 -17.32 -9.75
N GLU A 165 -5.61 -17.18 -9.94
CA GLU A 165 -6.62 -18.06 -9.33
C GLU A 165 -6.46 -19.51 -9.79
N GLN A 166 -6.31 -19.73 -11.10
CA GLN A 166 -6.08 -21.05 -11.66
C GLN A 166 -4.78 -21.67 -11.15
N TRP A 167 -3.71 -20.89 -11.04
CA TRP A 167 -2.45 -21.36 -10.46
C TRP A 167 -2.62 -21.81 -9.01
N ALA A 168 -3.35 -21.04 -8.21
CA ALA A 168 -3.61 -21.36 -6.81
C ALA A 168 -4.43 -22.65 -6.66
N GLU A 169 -5.45 -22.82 -7.49
CA GLU A 169 -6.26 -24.04 -7.52
C GLU A 169 -5.43 -25.27 -7.92
N GLU A 170 -4.62 -25.14 -8.98
CA GLU A 170 -3.72 -26.20 -9.44
C GLU A 170 -2.70 -26.57 -8.36
N PHE A 171 -2.11 -25.57 -7.68
CA PHE A 171 -1.18 -25.80 -6.57
C PHE A 171 -1.86 -26.60 -5.44
N ILE A 172 -3.06 -26.20 -5.03
CA ILE A 172 -3.84 -26.90 -3.99
C ILE A 172 -4.14 -28.34 -4.39
N ARG A 173 -4.54 -28.56 -5.64
CA ARG A 173 -4.91 -29.88 -6.18
C ARG A 173 -3.66 -30.78 -6.30
N SER A 174 -2.59 -30.29 -6.92
CA SER A 174 -1.36 -31.06 -7.14
C SER A 174 -0.67 -31.47 -5.82
N ARG A 175 -0.82 -30.67 -4.78
CA ARG A 175 -0.32 -30.94 -3.44
C ARG A 175 -1.29 -31.71 -2.54
N LYS A 176 -2.46 -32.11 -3.07
CA LYS A 176 -3.52 -32.84 -2.34
C LYS A 176 -3.98 -32.10 -1.06
N LEU A 177 -4.09 -30.79 -1.13
CA LEU A 177 -4.43 -29.91 -0.01
C LEU A 177 -5.92 -29.55 0.05
N SER A 178 -6.75 -30.08 -0.83
CA SER A 178 -8.17 -29.69 -0.98
C SER A 178 -9.01 -29.98 0.26
N SER A 179 -8.70 -31.06 1.00
CA SER A 179 -9.40 -31.45 2.22
C SER A 179 -8.69 -31.06 3.51
N SER A 180 -7.52 -30.44 3.42
CA SER A 180 -6.70 -30.09 4.59
C SER A 180 -7.04 -28.68 5.09
N ILE A 181 -6.96 -28.49 6.42
CA ILE A 181 -6.87 -27.14 7.01
C ILE A 181 -5.49 -26.60 6.64
N ARG A 182 -5.43 -25.41 6.05
CA ARG A 182 -4.16 -24.83 5.56
C ARG A 182 -3.72 -23.72 6.50
N LEU A 183 -2.53 -23.87 7.08
CA LEU A 183 -1.89 -22.88 7.91
C LEU A 183 -0.80 -22.18 7.10
N GLY A 184 -1.01 -20.91 6.75
CA GLY A 184 0.00 -20.08 6.10
C GLY A 184 0.94 -19.45 7.14
N ILE A 185 2.26 -19.62 6.95
CA ILE A 185 3.29 -19.07 7.84
C ILE A 185 4.27 -18.27 6.99
N HIS A 186 4.41 -16.99 7.28
CA HIS A 186 5.44 -16.13 6.68
C HIS A 186 6.60 -15.98 7.67
N VAL A 187 7.76 -16.54 7.34
CA VAL A 187 8.94 -16.60 8.24
C VAL A 187 9.91 -15.43 8.01
N GLY A 188 9.78 -14.73 6.90
CA GLY A 188 10.69 -13.66 6.50
C GLY A 188 10.29 -12.27 7.01
N SER A 189 11.18 -11.34 6.83
CA SER A 189 10.92 -9.89 6.95
C SER A 189 11.85 -9.18 5.97
N GLY A 190 11.51 -7.96 5.54
CA GLY A 190 12.41 -7.21 4.68
C GLY A 190 13.79 -6.99 5.31
N THR A 191 14.81 -6.81 4.47
CA THR A 191 16.21 -6.57 4.89
C THR A 191 16.51 -5.11 5.24
N THR A 192 15.57 -4.18 4.92
CA THR A 192 15.75 -2.74 5.17
C THR A 192 15.34 -2.34 6.60
N LYS A 193 15.93 -1.25 7.13
CA LYS A 193 15.56 -0.64 8.42
C LYS A 193 15.65 -1.61 9.62
N ASN A 194 16.61 -2.52 9.62
CA ASN A 194 16.79 -3.50 10.70
C ASN A 194 15.58 -4.43 10.94
N LEU A 195 14.73 -4.64 9.92
CA LEU A 195 13.59 -5.52 10.03
C LEU A 195 13.99 -6.97 10.34
N MET A 196 15.22 -7.36 10.04
CA MET A 196 15.79 -8.66 10.41
C MET A 196 15.67 -8.95 11.92
N PHE A 197 15.75 -7.93 12.79
CA PHE A 197 15.59 -8.10 14.23
C PHE A 197 14.13 -8.37 14.66
N LYS A 198 13.18 -8.26 13.75
CA LYS A 198 11.77 -8.60 13.98
C LYS A 198 11.47 -10.06 13.62
N ARG A 199 12.43 -10.78 13.06
CA ARG A 199 12.24 -12.20 12.71
C ARG A 199 12.22 -13.02 14.00
N TRP A 200 11.23 -13.87 14.10
CA TRP A 200 11.21 -14.88 15.15
C TRP A 200 12.29 -15.92 14.82
N PRO A 201 13.03 -16.49 15.82
CA PRO A 201 14.02 -17.53 15.56
C PRO A 201 13.42 -18.73 14.83
N VAL A 202 14.15 -19.28 13.87
CA VAL A 202 13.64 -20.37 13.01
C VAL A 202 13.28 -21.62 13.81
N GLU A 203 14.00 -21.87 14.91
CA GLU A 203 13.77 -22.98 15.82
C GLU A 203 12.37 -22.91 16.44
N ASN A 204 11.88 -21.71 16.72
CA ASN A 204 10.55 -21.50 17.28
C ASN A 204 9.46 -21.78 16.24
N TYR A 205 9.66 -21.40 14.97
CA TYR A 205 8.74 -21.77 13.88
C TYR A 205 8.68 -23.30 13.72
N ILE A 206 9.84 -23.99 13.76
CA ILE A 206 9.91 -25.45 13.67
C ILE A 206 9.15 -26.08 14.83
N ALA A 207 9.35 -25.60 16.06
CA ALA A 207 8.67 -26.12 17.25
C ALA A 207 7.15 -25.91 17.14
N LEU A 208 6.71 -24.71 16.75
CA LEU A 208 5.30 -24.38 16.55
C LEU A 208 4.66 -25.29 15.51
N ILE A 209 5.28 -25.43 14.34
CA ILE A 209 4.74 -26.27 13.26
C ILE A 209 4.61 -27.73 13.70
N LYS A 210 5.62 -28.28 14.39
CA LYS A 210 5.55 -29.64 14.91
C LYS A 210 4.40 -29.83 15.91
N GLN A 211 4.23 -28.90 16.84
CA GLN A 211 3.13 -28.94 17.82
C GLN A 211 1.76 -28.86 17.15
N VAL A 212 1.60 -27.94 16.20
CA VAL A 212 0.33 -27.75 15.49
C VAL A 212 -0.02 -28.98 14.65
N LEU A 213 0.94 -29.54 13.90
CA LEU A 213 0.70 -30.74 13.08
C LEU A 213 0.42 -31.99 13.93
N ALA A 214 1.01 -32.08 15.13
CA ALA A 214 0.70 -33.16 16.08
C ALA A 214 -0.71 -33.04 16.66
N ALA A 215 -1.16 -31.80 16.95
CA ALA A 215 -2.50 -31.54 17.48
C ALA A 215 -3.61 -31.62 16.42
N TYR A 216 -3.27 -31.32 15.17
CA TYR A 216 -4.23 -31.28 14.04
C TYR A 216 -3.69 -32.10 12.85
N PRO A 217 -3.88 -33.43 12.85
CA PRO A 217 -3.31 -34.33 11.82
C PRO A 217 -3.81 -34.04 10.39
N ASN A 218 -4.96 -33.35 10.23
CA ASN A 218 -5.52 -32.96 8.94
C ASN A 218 -5.10 -31.54 8.52
N MET A 219 -4.03 -31.01 9.10
CA MET A 219 -3.52 -29.67 8.75
C MET A 219 -2.28 -29.78 7.86
N ALA A 220 -2.17 -28.85 6.94
CA ALA A 220 -0.97 -28.64 6.12
C ALA A 220 -0.37 -27.25 6.42
N ALA A 221 0.92 -27.20 6.69
CA ALA A 221 1.65 -25.95 6.88
C ALA A 221 2.25 -25.50 5.54
N LEU A 222 1.91 -24.28 5.12
CA LEU A 222 2.44 -23.62 3.92
C LEU A 222 3.40 -22.51 4.37
N LEU A 223 4.67 -22.65 3.99
CA LEU A 223 5.70 -21.67 4.32
C LEU A 223 5.82 -20.66 3.18
N PHE A 224 5.70 -19.39 3.51
CA PHE A 224 5.88 -18.27 2.61
C PHE A 224 7.16 -17.52 2.97
N GLY A 225 7.98 -17.21 1.97
CA GLY A 225 9.21 -16.45 2.17
C GLY A 225 9.80 -16.04 0.84
N GLY A 226 10.74 -15.08 0.88
CA GLY A 226 11.54 -14.66 -0.24
C GLY A 226 12.89 -15.40 -0.28
N PRO A 227 13.78 -15.00 -1.19
CA PRO A 227 15.14 -15.54 -1.32
C PRO A 227 16.11 -15.05 -0.23
N GLU A 228 15.62 -14.56 0.89
CA GLU A 228 16.37 -13.91 1.98
C GLU A 228 16.97 -14.91 2.95
#